data_66c68017f9ef30a616f149e73d483622
#
_entry.id   66c68017f9ef30a616f149e73d483622
#
_cell.length_a   1.000
_cell.length_b   1.000
_cell.length_c   1.000
_cell.angle_alpha   90.00
_cell.angle_beta   90.00
_cell.angle_gamma   90.00
#
_symmetry.space_group_name_H-M   'P 1'
#
loop_
_entity.id
_entity.type
_entity.pdbx_description
1 polymer ?
#
loop_
_entity_poly.entity_id
_entity_poly.type
_entity_poly.pdbx_seq_one_letter_code
_entity_poly.pdbx_strand_id
1 'polypeptide(L)'
;MIMVAVVDDEPDITNVLKKGLERYGFTVDTFNDPQAVLASFQPMYYDIMVIDIRMPRINGFDLYRQVKKRDTGVKVCFLTAFQVYYEEFKKMFPTIDVKAFIRKPVSISNLVNQINVAIASK
;
A
#
# COMPACT_ATOMS: atom_id res chain seq x y z
N MET A 1 -4.81 1.72 17.65
CA MET A 1 -3.50 1.75 16.97
C MET A 1 -3.68 1.29 15.54
N ILE A 2 -3.17 2.08 14.60
CA ILE A 2 -3.32 1.78 13.17
C ILE A 2 -2.13 0.97 12.70
N MET A 3 -2.42 -0.22 12.15
CA MET A 3 -1.42 -1.15 11.64
C MET A 3 -1.26 -0.96 10.14
N VAL A 4 -0.05 -0.63 9.71
CA VAL A 4 0.28 -0.34 8.30
C VAL A 4 1.31 -1.34 7.80
N ALA A 5 1.07 -1.91 6.62
CA ALA A 5 2.09 -2.67 5.90
C ALA A 5 2.60 -1.83 4.73
N VAL A 6 3.90 -1.69 4.60
CA VAL A 6 4.52 -1.00 3.47
C VAL A 6 5.27 -2.03 2.64
N VAL A 7 4.90 -2.14 1.37
CA VAL A 7 5.46 -3.14 0.45
C VAL A 7 6.11 -2.44 -0.73
N ASP A 8 7.42 -2.55 -0.83
CA ASP A 8 8.22 -1.97 -1.91
C ASP A 8 9.53 -2.76 -2.00
N ASP A 9 9.96 -3.09 -3.21
CA ASP A 9 11.18 -3.87 -3.40
C ASP A 9 12.46 -3.10 -3.09
N GLU A 10 12.37 -1.80 -2.84
CA GLU A 10 13.52 -0.97 -2.48
C GLU A 10 13.58 -0.76 -0.96
N PRO A 11 14.57 -1.37 -0.26
CA PRO A 11 14.66 -1.24 1.20
C PRO A 11 14.84 0.19 1.68
N ASP A 12 15.51 1.04 0.91
CA ASP A 12 15.68 2.45 1.29
C ASP A 12 14.33 3.16 1.41
N ILE A 13 13.40 2.86 0.50
CA ILE A 13 12.07 3.45 0.52
C ILE A 13 11.28 2.94 1.71
N THR A 14 11.24 1.63 1.92
CA THR A 14 10.48 1.09 3.06
C THR A 14 11.02 1.58 4.39
N ASN A 15 12.33 1.72 4.52
CA ASN A 15 12.94 2.23 5.75
C ASN A 15 12.55 3.69 6.02
N VAL A 16 12.59 4.54 5.00
CA VAL A 16 12.21 5.95 5.13
C VAL A 16 10.72 6.08 5.49
N LEU A 17 9.87 5.32 4.81
CA LEU A 17 8.43 5.37 5.06
C LEU A 17 8.10 4.84 6.45
N LYS A 18 8.74 3.75 6.89
CA LYS A 18 8.52 3.22 8.24
C LYS A 18 8.86 4.24 9.31
N LYS A 19 10.05 4.83 9.23
CA LYS A 19 10.49 5.83 10.22
C LYS A 19 9.56 7.03 10.23
N GLY A 20 9.19 7.51 9.05
CA GLY A 20 8.31 8.67 8.94
C GLY A 20 6.92 8.41 9.49
N LEU A 21 6.33 7.28 9.14
CA LEU A 21 4.99 6.93 9.61
C LEU A 21 4.95 6.64 11.11
N GLU A 22 5.98 6.00 11.64
CA GLU A 22 6.05 5.73 13.08
C GLU A 22 6.07 7.00 13.92
N ARG A 23 6.64 8.08 13.41
CA ARG A 23 6.62 9.39 14.09
C ARG A 23 5.21 9.96 14.24
N TYR A 24 4.29 9.53 13.37
CA TYR A 24 2.89 9.96 13.44
C TYR A 24 2.01 8.96 14.20
N GLY A 25 2.62 7.98 14.87
CA GLY A 25 1.91 7.05 15.74
C GLY A 25 1.41 5.77 15.07
N PHE A 26 1.76 5.54 13.82
CA PHE A 26 1.41 4.27 13.15
C PHE A 26 2.35 3.16 13.58
N THR A 27 1.85 1.94 13.60
CA THR A 27 2.69 0.74 13.74
C THR A 27 2.91 0.18 12.34
N VAL A 28 4.17 0.01 11.93
CA VAL A 28 4.51 -0.27 10.53
C VAL A 28 5.35 -1.53 10.40
N ASP A 29 4.88 -2.46 9.59
CA ASP A 29 5.66 -3.58 9.09
C ASP A 29 6.08 -3.30 7.65
N THR A 30 7.30 -3.67 7.28
CA THR A 30 7.82 -3.46 5.94
C THR A 30 8.13 -4.79 5.26
N PHE A 31 7.87 -4.83 3.96
CA PHE A 31 8.15 -5.99 3.13
C PHE A 31 8.85 -5.52 1.86
N ASN A 32 9.96 -6.18 1.52
CA ASN A 32 10.69 -5.87 0.29
C ASN A 32 10.47 -6.95 -0.80
N ASP A 33 9.65 -7.94 -0.49
CA ASP A 33 9.30 -9.01 -1.39
C ASP A 33 7.80 -9.31 -1.25
N PRO A 34 7.01 -9.21 -2.33
CA PRO A 34 5.58 -9.51 -2.28
C PRO A 34 5.30 -10.96 -1.87
N GLN A 35 6.20 -11.90 -2.16
CA GLN A 35 6.06 -13.28 -1.70
C GLN A 35 6.08 -13.39 -0.17
N ALA A 36 6.90 -12.57 0.49
CA ALA A 36 6.94 -12.53 1.95
C ALA A 36 5.61 -12.05 2.53
N VAL A 37 4.95 -11.10 1.87
CA VAL A 37 3.62 -10.65 2.27
C VAL A 37 2.65 -11.82 2.24
N LEU A 38 2.58 -12.53 1.12
CA LEU A 38 1.62 -13.62 0.94
C LEU A 38 1.88 -14.77 1.91
N ALA A 39 3.13 -15.04 2.23
CA ALA A 39 3.50 -16.10 3.17
C ALA A 39 3.08 -15.81 4.60
N SER A 40 3.05 -14.54 5.00
CA SER A 40 2.80 -14.12 6.39
C SER A 40 1.48 -13.39 6.59
N PHE A 41 0.73 -13.11 5.52
CA PHE A 41 -0.48 -12.30 5.63
C PHE A 41 -1.54 -12.98 6.47
N GLN A 42 -2.06 -12.24 7.45
CA GLN A 42 -3.17 -12.67 8.28
C GLN A 42 -4.36 -11.72 8.07
N PRO A 43 -5.56 -12.24 7.76
CA PRO A 43 -6.74 -11.40 7.61
C PRO A 43 -7.00 -10.57 8.87
N MET A 44 -7.45 -9.33 8.66
CA MET A 44 -7.82 -8.38 9.72
C MET A 44 -6.65 -7.90 10.58
N TYR A 45 -5.41 -8.19 10.20
CA TYR A 45 -4.24 -7.72 10.94
C TYR A 45 -3.87 -6.28 10.58
N TYR A 46 -3.85 -5.96 9.28
CA TYR A 46 -3.53 -4.62 8.82
C TYR A 46 -4.78 -3.81 8.55
N ASP A 47 -4.76 -2.55 8.97
CA ASP A 47 -5.81 -1.59 8.64
C ASP A 47 -5.63 -1.08 7.21
N ILE A 48 -4.39 -0.89 6.81
CA ILE A 48 -4.07 -0.38 5.49
C ILE A 48 -2.72 -0.93 5.00
N MET A 49 -2.63 -1.16 3.71
CA MET A 49 -1.39 -1.53 3.05
C MET A 49 -1.00 -0.45 2.04
N VAL A 50 0.27 -0.10 2.02
CA VAL A 50 0.86 0.82 1.05
C VAL A 50 1.73 -0.01 0.14
N ILE A 51 1.34 -0.17 -1.12
CA ILE A 51 1.94 -1.13 -2.03
C ILE A 51 2.48 -0.41 -3.26
N ASP A 52 3.78 -0.63 -3.56
CA ASP A 52 4.37 -0.19 -4.82
C ASP A 52 3.81 -1.04 -5.96
N ILE A 53 3.46 -0.40 -7.07
CA ILE A 53 2.90 -1.10 -8.23
C ILE A 53 3.96 -1.93 -8.93
N ARG A 54 5.15 -1.38 -9.11
CA ARG A 54 6.22 -1.99 -9.90
C ARG A 54 7.19 -2.76 -9.04
N MET A 55 7.01 -4.08 -8.99
CA MET A 55 7.91 -4.97 -8.25
C MET A 55 8.22 -6.21 -9.10
N PRO A 56 9.39 -6.84 -8.91
CA PRO A 56 9.72 -8.09 -9.59
C PRO A 56 8.75 -9.21 -9.23
N ARG A 57 8.48 -10.12 -10.16
CA ARG A 57 7.68 -11.34 -10.02
C ARG A 57 6.19 -11.09 -9.85
N ILE A 58 5.79 -10.37 -8.80
CA ILE A 58 4.38 -10.04 -8.55
C ILE A 58 4.28 -8.53 -8.47
N ASN A 59 3.52 -7.90 -9.37
CA ASN A 59 3.30 -6.47 -9.29
C ASN A 59 2.26 -6.14 -8.21
N GLY A 60 2.14 -4.84 -7.88
CA GLY A 60 1.25 -4.41 -6.81
C GLY A 60 -0.22 -4.74 -7.05
N PHE A 61 -0.67 -4.76 -8.31
CA PHE A 61 -2.06 -5.10 -8.63
C PHE A 61 -2.36 -6.57 -8.35
N ASP A 62 -1.44 -7.45 -8.70
CA ASP A 62 -1.60 -8.88 -8.44
C ASP A 62 -1.58 -9.17 -6.94
N LEU A 63 -0.68 -8.50 -6.20
CA LEU A 63 -0.65 -8.60 -4.76
C LEU A 63 -1.97 -8.12 -4.15
N TYR A 64 -2.49 -6.99 -4.62
CA TYR A 64 -3.77 -6.45 -4.16
C TYR A 64 -4.90 -7.48 -4.34
N ARG A 65 -4.98 -8.12 -5.50
CA ARG A 65 -6.01 -9.14 -5.75
C ARG A 65 -5.95 -10.26 -4.73
N GLN A 66 -4.76 -10.76 -4.46
CA GLN A 66 -4.59 -11.89 -3.55
C GLN A 66 -4.88 -11.50 -2.11
N VAL A 67 -4.46 -10.31 -1.69
CA VAL A 67 -4.74 -9.79 -0.36
C VAL A 67 -6.24 -9.58 -0.16
N LYS A 68 -6.91 -9.00 -1.14
CA LYS A 68 -8.36 -8.72 -1.06
C LYS A 68 -9.19 -10.00 -1.00
N LYS A 69 -8.72 -11.09 -1.58
CA LYS A 69 -9.40 -12.38 -1.44
C LYS A 69 -9.38 -12.90 0.00
N ARG A 70 -8.31 -12.58 0.73
CA ARG A 70 -8.13 -13.03 2.12
C ARG A 70 -8.75 -12.08 3.13
N ASP A 71 -8.79 -10.79 2.80
CA ASP A 71 -9.30 -9.75 3.67
C ASP A 71 -9.97 -8.68 2.83
N THR A 72 -11.28 -8.73 2.70
CA THR A 72 -12.03 -7.77 1.89
C THR A 72 -12.06 -6.37 2.51
N GLY A 73 -11.78 -6.28 3.81
CA GLY A 73 -11.84 -5.00 4.54
C GLY A 73 -10.54 -4.22 4.56
N VAL A 74 -9.41 -4.83 4.17
CA VAL A 74 -8.14 -4.11 4.18
C VAL A 74 -8.15 -3.00 3.14
N LYS A 75 -7.68 -1.83 3.53
CA LYS A 75 -7.56 -0.70 2.61
C LYS A 75 -6.19 -0.71 1.97
N VAL A 76 -6.09 -0.25 0.73
CA VAL A 76 -4.84 -0.26 -0.01
C VAL A 76 -4.62 1.09 -0.66
N CYS A 77 -3.42 1.64 -0.46
CA CYS A 77 -2.90 2.78 -1.21
C CYS A 77 -1.76 2.28 -2.10
N PHE A 78 -1.76 2.67 -3.36
CA PHE A 78 -0.68 2.31 -4.28
C PHE A 78 0.32 3.44 -4.41
N LEU A 79 1.61 3.06 -4.42
CA LEU A 79 2.69 3.98 -4.79
C LEU A 79 3.02 3.78 -6.26
N THR A 80 3.17 4.86 -7.00
CA THR A 80 3.47 4.78 -8.42
C THR A 80 4.44 5.87 -8.85
N ALA A 81 5.42 5.51 -9.68
CA ALA A 81 6.34 6.48 -10.28
C ALA A 81 5.73 7.17 -11.51
N PHE A 82 4.71 6.56 -12.11
CA PHE A 82 4.15 7.05 -13.38
C PHE A 82 2.64 7.10 -13.37
N GLN A 83 2.10 8.16 -13.95
CA GLN A 83 0.67 8.35 -14.06
C GLN A 83 -0.02 7.32 -14.97
N VAL A 84 0.72 6.71 -15.87
CA VAL A 84 0.20 5.71 -16.80
C VAL A 84 -0.41 4.50 -16.08
N TYR A 85 0.09 4.15 -14.90
CA TYR A 85 -0.44 3.02 -14.13
C TYR A 85 -1.86 3.25 -13.62
N TYR A 86 -2.22 4.50 -13.42
CA TYR A 86 -3.57 4.88 -13.03
C TYR A 86 -4.61 4.40 -14.04
N GLU A 87 -4.35 4.60 -15.32
CA GLU A 87 -5.29 4.20 -16.37
C GLU A 87 -5.43 2.67 -16.44
N GLU A 88 -4.32 1.94 -16.34
CA GLU A 88 -4.37 0.48 -16.32
C GLU A 88 -5.18 -0.03 -15.14
N PHE A 89 -4.93 0.53 -13.96
CA PHE A 89 -5.65 0.13 -12.75
C PHE A 89 -7.13 0.39 -12.89
N LYS A 90 -7.53 1.53 -13.42
CA LYS A 90 -8.93 1.86 -13.61
C LYS A 90 -9.64 0.87 -14.51
N LYS A 91 -8.97 0.38 -15.54
CA LYS A 91 -9.54 -0.64 -16.43
C LYS A 91 -9.74 -1.97 -15.73
N MET A 92 -8.79 -2.34 -14.86
CA MET A 92 -8.85 -3.61 -14.13
C MET A 92 -9.79 -3.56 -12.93
N PHE A 93 -9.90 -2.41 -12.30
CA PHE A 93 -10.67 -2.22 -11.07
C PHE A 93 -11.51 -0.94 -11.17
N PRO A 94 -12.55 -0.93 -12.04
CA PRO A 94 -13.30 0.30 -12.31
C PRO A 94 -14.07 0.83 -11.11
N THR A 95 -14.32 0.00 -10.09
CA THR A 95 -15.06 0.39 -8.90
C THR A 95 -14.20 0.94 -7.78
N ILE A 96 -12.87 0.93 -7.92
CA ILE A 96 -11.97 1.37 -6.87
C ILE A 96 -11.76 2.88 -6.94
N ASP A 97 -11.77 3.52 -5.78
CA ASP A 97 -11.56 4.95 -5.65
C ASP A 97 -10.13 5.32 -6.08
N VAL A 98 -10.06 6.28 -6.98
CA VAL A 98 -8.79 6.78 -7.53
C VAL A 98 -7.91 7.47 -6.49
N LYS A 99 -8.45 7.83 -5.34
CA LYS A 99 -7.68 8.44 -4.26
C LYS A 99 -6.67 7.48 -3.63
N ALA A 100 -6.75 6.19 -3.97
CA ALA A 100 -5.83 5.19 -3.49
C ALA A 100 -4.46 5.21 -4.17
N PHE A 101 -4.19 6.18 -5.05
CA PHE A 101 -2.92 6.30 -5.76
C PHE A 101 -2.10 7.46 -5.25
N ILE A 102 -0.81 7.20 -4.97
CA ILE A 102 0.14 8.21 -4.48
C ILE A 102 1.36 8.19 -5.38
N ARG A 103 1.70 9.35 -5.96
CA ARG A 103 2.86 9.46 -6.84
C ARG A 103 4.15 9.57 -6.05
N LYS A 104 5.17 8.84 -6.53
CA LYS A 104 6.53 9.02 -6.04
C LYS A 104 7.17 10.25 -6.72
N PRO A 105 8.06 10.99 -6.05
CA PRO A 105 8.46 10.81 -4.65
C PRO A 105 7.36 11.29 -3.70
N VAL A 106 7.16 10.55 -2.60
CA VAL A 106 6.08 10.86 -1.67
C VAL A 106 6.65 11.53 -0.42
N SER A 107 6.00 12.62 0.02
CA SER A 107 6.31 13.19 1.32
C SER A 107 5.57 12.43 2.42
N ILE A 108 6.17 12.34 3.61
CA ILE A 108 5.55 11.63 4.73
C ILE A 108 4.23 12.29 5.12
N SER A 109 4.19 13.63 5.17
CA SER A 109 2.95 14.32 5.53
C SER A 109 1.82 14.04 4.55
N ASN A 110 2.12 13.98 3.25
CA ASN A 110 1.12 13.66 2.24
C ASN A 110 0.65 12.21 2.39
N LEU A 111 1.57 11.28 2.62
CA LEU A 111 1.22 9.86 2.83
C LEU A 111 0.35 9.69 4.06
N VAL A 112 0.67 10.36 5.17
CA VAL A 112 -0.14 10.34 6.40
C VAL A 112 -1.56 10.82 6.11
N ASN A 113 -1.70 11.93 5.39
CA ASN A 113 -3.02 12.44 5.02
C ASN A 113 -3.81 11.43 4.19
N GLN A 114 -3.17 10.80 3.21
CA GLN A 114 -3.83 9.79 2.37
C GLN A 114 -4.25 8.56 3.18
N ILE A 115 -3.41 8.12 4.10
CA ILE A 115 -3.73 7.00 4.98
C ILE A 115 -4.94 7.35 5.85
N ASN A 116 -4.94 8.52 6.46
CA ASN A 116 -6.04 8.94 7.33
C ASN A 116 -7.37 9.05 6.56
N VAL A 117 -7.33 9.58 5.34
CA VAL A 117 -8.51 9.65 4.48
C VAL A 117 -9.02 8.25 4.14
N ALA A 118 -8.13 7.35 3.78
CA ALA A 118 -8.49 5.97 3.42
C ALA A 118 -9.12 5.23 4.61
N ILE A 119 -8.56 5.39 5.80
CA ILE A 119 -9.06 4.73 7.02
C ILE A 119 -10.41 5.29 7.43
N ALA A 120 -10.63 6.59 7.27
CA ALA A 120 -11.90 7.22 7.60
C ALA A 120 -13.03 6.87 6.62
N SER A 121 -12.69 6.42 5.41
CA SER A 121 -13.70 6.05 4.41
C SER A 121 -14.24 4.65 4.68
N LYS A 122 -15.49 4.45 4.35
CA LYS A 122 -16.16 3.15 4.54
C LYS A 122 -16.16 2.32 3.27
#